data_6f7b5bfd9f5e7ed169f452df219313fa
#
_entry.id   6f7b5bfd9f5e7ed169f452df219313fa
#
_cell.length_a   1.000
_cell.length_b   1.000
_cell.length_c   1.000
_cell.angle_alpha   90.00
_cell.angle_beta   90.00
_cell.angle_gamma   90.00
#
_symmetry.space_group_name_H-M   'P 1'
#
loop_
_entity.id
_entity.type
_entity.pdbx_description
1 polymer ?
#
loop_
_entity_poly.entity_id
_entity_poly.type
_entity_poly.pdbx_seq_one_letter_code
_entity_poly.pdbx_strand_id
1 'polypeptide(L)'
;MSSVALAAAAYSPQWIISRRDDLVWFLGSALAGYFTLAVILISPTAAAPIFLGWFYLVNGPHFYATATRTYLDRDQRRAIPRWLWMIVPMTLIPLVAFAVGAETILFIFGTTWGTFHIAKQHMGIMMLYKRKTGERDRFDFKLDKWFLVGSQMLPFALFLLWYLTVPVRGLVLFCALIVQLVVAAGYLYRQVVKFRCGAEMNWPKLMLMGLIVPLGWVALFVAFSSPISGMLVFTIGTNFGHALQYHRLTWFHNHNRYQSRSGLLGFISRRPMYFYGTAFGLCTLVLIFVRSLPATGTDILLLGPTFTHYLLDTKIWRTRNDPELARALNVA
;
A
#
# COMPACT_ATOMS: atom_id res chain seq x y z
N MET A 1 -16.47 6.55 -42.23
CA MET A 1 -16.08 6.59 -40.80
C MET A 1 -14.84 7.45 -40.72
N SER A 2 -14.87 8.55 -39.96
CA SER A 2 -13.78 9.51 -39.91
C SER A 2 -12.56 8.93 -39.19
N SER A 3 -11.35 9.29 -39.58
CA SER A 3 -10.08 8.91 -38.94
C SER A 3 -10.02 9.21 -37.45
N VAL A 4 -10.81 10.18 -36.98
CA VAL A 4 -10.98 10.55 -35.59
C VAL A 4 -11.73 9.46 -34.78
N ALA A 5 -12.72 8.78 -35.40
CA ALA A 5 -13.45 7.69 -34.72
C ALA A 5 -12.59 6.42 -34.62
N LEU A 6 -11.71 6.16 -35.58
CA LEU A 6 -10.73 5.07 -35.50
C LEU A 6 -9.62 5.32 -34.46
N ALA A 7 -9.16 6.57 -34.30
CA ALA A 7 -8.19 6.95 -33.27
C ALA A 7 -8.79 6.88 -31.86
N ALA A 8 -10.07 7.21 -31.67
CA ALA A 8 -10.78 7.10 -30.41
C ALA A 8 -11.05 5.63 -29.99
N ALA A 9 -11.26 4.73 -30.94
CA ALA A 9 -11.45 3.30 -30.68
C ALA A 9 -10.15 2.57 -30.27
N ALA A 10 -8.98 3.13 -30.56
CA ALA A 10 -7.67 2.55 -30.19
C ALA A 10 -7.22 2.89 -28.76
N TYR A 11 -7.93 3.73 -28.05
CA TYR A 11 -7.59 4.14 -26.66
C TYR A 11 -8.54 3.49 -25.68
N SER A 12 -8.41 2.17 -25.48
CA SER A 12 -8.97 1.53 -24.28
C SER A 12 -8.25 2.10 -23.06
N PRO A 13 -8.95 2.77 -22.11
CA PRO A 13 -8.30 3.40 -20.98
C PRO A 13 -7.89 2.34 -19.96
N GLN A 14 -6.76 1.66 -20.21
CA GLN A 14 -6.20 0.65 -19.30
C GLN A 14 -5.70 1.28 -17.97
N TRP A 15 -5.49 2.59 -17.94
CA TRP A 15 -4.92 3.34 -16.84
C TRP A 15 -5.99 3.79 -15.84
N ILE A 16 -5.69 3.80 -14.55
CA ILE A 16 -6.61 4.21 -13.48
C ILE A 16 -6.87 5.73 -13.59
N ILE A 17 -5.81 6.53 -13.62
CA ILE A 17 -5.87 8.00 -13.72
C ILE A 17 -5.50 8.43 -15.16
N SER A 18 -4.23 8.28 -15.48
CA SER A 18 -3.65 8.53 -16.81
C SER A 18 -2.37 7.72 -16.93
N ARG A 19 -1.87 7.51 -18.15
CA ARG A 19 -0.60 6.81 -18.37
C ARG A 19 0.54 7.44 -17.57
N ARG A 20 0.64 8.76 -17.56
CA ARG A 20 1.71 9.48 -16.83
C ARG A 20 1.56 9.34 -15.32
N ASP A 21 0.36 9.55 -14.80
CA ASP A 21 0.10 9.44 -13.38
C ASP A 21 0.37 8.01 -12.87
N ASP A 22 -0.12 7.01 -13.59
CA ASP A 22 0.03 5.62 -13.19
C ASP A 22 1.50 5.18 -13.26
N LEU A 23 2.24 5.57 -14.31
CA LEU A 23 3.67 5.29 -14.41
C LEU A 23 4.48 5.95 -13.29
N VAL A 24 4.13 7.15 -12.86
CA VAL A 24 4.85 7.86 -11.78
C VAL A 24 4.42 7.35 -10.41
N TRP A 25 3.12 7.30 -10.13
CA TRP A 25 2.62 7.12 -8.77
C TRP A 25 2.26 5.68 -8.40
N PHE A 26 1.80 4.86 -9.35
CA PHE A 26 1.46 3.47 -9.05
C PHE A 26 2.59 2.49 -9.36
N LEU A 27 3.37 2.77 -10.40
CA LEU A 27 4.49 1.93 -10.81
C LEU A 27 5.84 2.50 -10.33
N GLY A 28 6.10 3.78 -10.58
CA GLY A 28 7.33 4.45 -10.19
C GLY A 28 7.56 4.52 -8.67
N SER A 29 6.47 4.55 -7.88
CA SER A 29 6.57 4.48 -6.42
C SER A 29 7.20 3.18 -5.92
N ALA A 30 7.03 2.05 -6.62
CA ALA A 30 7.72 0.81 -6.32
C ALA A 30 9.24 0.94 -6.55
N LEU A 31 9.66 1.69 -7.58
CA LEU A 31 11.08 1.99 -7.83
C LEU A 31 11.70 2.80 -6.69
N ALA A 32 10.94 3.64 -5.98
CA ALA A 32 11.41 4.32 -4.79
C ALA A 32 11.78 3.33 -3.68
N GLY A 33 11.04 2.22 -3.53
CA GLY A 33 11.40 1.13 -2.63
C GLY A 33 12.74 0.47 -3.00
N TYR A 34 12.93 0.12 -4.28
CA TYR A 34 14.21 -0.44 -4.77
C TYR A 34 15.37 0.53 -4.58
N PHE A 35 15.19 1.81 -4.93
CA PHE A 35 16.20 2.83 -4.74
C PHE A 35 16.61 2.96 -3.27
N THR A 36 15.63 2.99 -2.38
CA THR A 36 15.87 3.05 -0.93
C THR A 36 16.67 1.84 -0.44
N LEU A 37 16.30 0.63 -0.87
CA LEU A 37 17.03 -0.59 -0.52
C LEU A 37 18.47 -0.59 -1.06
N ALA A 38 18.66 -0.11 -2.30
CA ALA A 38 20.01 0.04 -2.87
C ALA A 38 20.87 1.03 -2.10
N VAL A 39 20.32 2.19 -1.70
CA VAL A 39 21.04 3.16 -0.87
C VAL A 39 21.42 2.56 0.48
N ILE A 40 20.52 1.84 1.14
CA ILE A 40 20.81 1.20 2.43
C ILE A 40 21.87 0.10 2.27
N LEU A 41 21.85 -0.67 1.19
CA LEU A 41 22.83 -1.70 0.91
C LEU A 41 24.24 -1.12 0.74
N ILE A 42 24.35 0.03 0.06
CA ILE A 42 25.62 0.73 -0.18
C ILE A 42 26.08 1.49 1.09
N SER A 43 25.15 2.12 1.79
CA SER A 43 25.43 2.94 2.99
C SER A 43 24.41 2.62 4.09
N PRO A 44 24.69 1.60 4.92
CA PRO A 44 23.77 1.19 5.99
C PRO A 44 23.40 2.32 6.96
N THR A 45 24.30 3.26 7.22
CA THR A 45 24.04 4.42 8.09
C THR A 45 22.94 5.34 7.55
N ALA A 46 22.61 5.27 6.26
CA ALA A 46 21.52 6.02 5.65
C ALA A 46 20.13 5.51 6.09
N ALA A 47 20.02 4.32 6.66
CA ALA A 47 18.73 3.73 7.04
C ALA A 47 17.95 4.60 8.04
N ALA A 48 18.61 5.14 9.07
CA ALA A 48 17.94 5.96 10.08
C ALA A 48 17.41 7.30 9.51
N PRO A 49 18.20 8.13 8.81
CA PRO A 49 17.66 9.35 8.21
C PRO A 49 16.60 9.07 7.13
N ILE A 50 16.74 7.98 6.34
CA ILE A 50 15.71 7.57 5.37
C ILE A 50 14.42 7.19 6.10
N PHE A 51 14.50 6.44 7.19
CA PHE A 51 13.33 6.09 7.99
C PHE A 51 12.61 7.31 8.53
N LEU A 52 13.33 8.27 9.10
CA LEU A 52 12.76 9.51 9.59
C LEU A 52 12.10 10.32 8.46
N GLY A 53 12.78 10.43 7.33
CA GLY A 53 12.23 11.09 6.14
C GLY A 53 10.97 10.39 5.61
N TRP A 54 11.01 9.06 5.49
CA TRP A 54 9.87 8.25 5.09
C TRP A 54 8.70 8.41 6.07
N PHE A 55 8.97 8.30 7.36
CA PHE A 55 7.94 8.37 8.39
C PHE A 55 7.20 9.72 8.34
N TYR A 56 7.96 10.82 8.20
CA TYR A 56 7.40 12.17 8.21
C TYR A 56 6.79 12.59 6.87
N LEU A 57 7.51 12.36 5.75
CA LEU A 57 7.11 12.87 4.43
C LEU A 57 6.16 11.92 3.69
N VAL A 58 6.14 10.65 4.05
CA VAL A 58 5.38 9.63 3.33
C VAL A 58 4.34 8.97 4.20
N ASN A 59 4.73 8.39 5.34
CA ASN A 59 3.83 7.65 6.20
C ASN A 59 2.82 8.55 6.94
N GLY A 60 3.24 9.72 7.44
CA GLY A 60 2.32 10.68 8.07
C GLY A 60 1.22 11.17 7.12
N PRO A 61 1.54 11.68 5.93
CA PRO A 61 0.54 12.01 4.91
C PRO A 61 -0.34 10.82 4.48
N HIS A 62 0.12 9.59 4.61
CA HIS A 62 -0.68 8.40 4.35
C HIS A 62 -1.86 8.26 5.34
N PHE A 63 -1.61 8.45 6.63
CA PHE A 63 -2.69 8.48 7.62
C PHE A 63 -3.61 9.69 7.45
N TYR A 64 -3.06 10.86 7.13
CA TYR A 64 -3.86 12.02 6.77
C TYR A 64 -4.78 11.74 5.57
N ALA A 65 -4.29 11.06 4.54
CA ALA A 65 -5.11 10.67 3.39
C ALA A 65 -6.34 9.85 3.82
N THR A 66 -6.17 8.86 4.71
CA THR A 66 -7.30 8.13 5.29
C THR A 66 -8.25 9.03 6.06
N ALA A 67 -7.74 9.97 6.86
CA ALA A 67 -8.58 10.90 7.61
C ALA A 67 -9.42 11.78 6.68
N THR A 68 -8.88 12.22 5.54
CA THR A 68 -9.63 13.00 4.54
C THR A 68 -10.76 12.19 3.91
N ARG A 69 -10.57 10.87 3.74
CA ARG A 69 -11.53 9.94 3.14
C ARG A 69 -12.56 9.41 4.14
N THR A 70 -12.36 9.64 5.43
CA THR A 70 -13.22 9.11 6.51
C THR A 70 -13.73 10.21 7.44
N TYR A 71 -12.88 10.71 8.34
CA TYR A 71 -13.28 11.67 9.38
C TYR A 71 -13.67 13.05 8.83
N LEU A 72 -13.06 13.50 7.74
CA LEU A 72 -13.42 14.77 7.11
C LEU A 72 -14.58 14.63 6.11
N ASP A 73 -14.83 13.41 5.60
CA ASP A 73 -15.93 13.14 4.67
C ASP A 73 -17.25 12.96 5.42
N ARG A 74 -18.17 13.91 5.23
CA ARG A 74 -19.48 13.91 5.89
C ARG A 74 -20.33 12.68 5.50
N ASP A 75 -20.24 12.26 4.24
CA ASP A 75 -21.04 11.15 3.73
C ASP A 75 -20.53 9.84 4.33
N GLN A 76 -19.19 9.66 4.41
CA GLN A 76 -18.59 8.48 5.04
C GLN A 76 -18.83 8.46 6.56
N ARG A 77 -18.78 9.59 7.24
CA ARG A 77 -19.12 9.63 8.68
C ARG A 77 -20.52 9.12 8.96
N ARG A 78 -21.47 9.35 8.03
CA ARG A 78 -22.82 8.81 8.15
C ARG A 78 -22.93 7.34 7.75
N ALA A 79 -22.16 6.92 6.73
CA ALA A 79 -22.21 5.55 6.20
C ALA A 79 -21.53 4.53 7.13
N ILE A 80 -20.43 4.92 7.81
CA ILE A 80 -19.61 4.00 8.61
C ILE A 80 -19.35 4.51 10.05
N PRO A 81 -20.34 5.07 10.79
CA PRO A 81 -20.06 5.73 12.07
C PRO A 81 -19.41 4.80 13.10
N ARG A 82 -19.83 3.53 13.16
CA ARG A 82 -19.28 2.54 14.09
C ARG A 82 -17.80 2.25 13.83
N TRP A 83 -17.36 2.31 12.57
CA TRP A 83 -15.96 2.05 12.20
C TRP A 83 -15.05 3.22 12.56
N LEU A 84 -15.56 4.45 12.59
CA LEU A 84 -14.78 5.61 12.99
C LEU A 84 -14.44 5.59 14.49
N TRP A 85 -15.33 5.06 15.32
CA TRP A 85 -15.09 4.88 16.75
C TRP A 85 -14.05 3.79 17.07
N MET A 86 -13.68 2.96 16.08
CA MET A 86 -12.67 1.92 16.28
C MET A 86 -11.27 2.47 16.59
N ILE A 87 -11.05 3.78 16.43
CA ILE A 87 -9.78 4.40 16.88
C ILE A 87 -9.57 4.22 18.39
N VAL A 88 -10.64 4.19 19.17
CA VAL A 88 -10.56 4.00 20.63
C VAL A 88 -10.01 2.60 20.97
N PRO A 89 -10.67 1.48 20.60
CA PRO A 89 -10.14 0.15 20.91
C PRO A 89 -8.80 -0.11 20.21
N MET A 90 -8.56 0.43 19.00
CA MET A 90 -7.27 0.27 18.31
C MET A 90 -6.12 0.99 19.02
N THR A 91 -6.39 2.05 19.78
CA THR A 91 -5.40 2.71 20.63
C THR A 91 -5.25 2.01 21.99
N LEU A 92 -6.33 1.42 22.51
CA LEU A 92 -6.28 0.66 23.77
C LEU A 92 -5.48 -0.65 23.63
N ILE A 93 -5.49 -1.30 22.47
CA ILE A 93 -4.71 -2.55 22.24
C ILE A 93 -3.22 -2.34 22.52
N PRO A 94 -2.51 -1.39 21.88
CA PRO A 94 -1.10 -1.13 22.22
C PRO A 94 -0.91 -0.70 23.66
N LEU A 95 -1.79 0.13 24.20
CA LEU A 95 -1.70 0.56 25.61
C LEU A 95 -1.72 -0.63 26.56
N VAL A 96 -2.66 -1.56 26.39
CA VAL A 96 -2.75 -2.77 27.22
C VAL A 96 -1.54 -3.66 26.99
N ALA A 97 -1.11 -3.88 25.75
CA ALA A 97 0.04 -4.72 25.44
C ALA A 97 1.32 -4.23 26.12
N PHE A 98 1.57 -2.92 26.11
CA PHE A 98 2.71 -2.31 26.83
C PHE A 98 2.53 -2.44 28.37
N ALA A 99 1.33 -2.26 28.89
CA ALA A 99 1.09 -2.36 30.32
C ALA A 99 1.30 -3.78 30.90
N VAL A 100 1.13 -4.83 30.08
CA VAL A 100 1.30 -6.24 30.48
C VAL A 100 2.61 -6.86 29.98
N GLY A 101 3.51 -6.10 29.35
CA GLY A 101 4.79 -6.60 28.81
C GLY A 101 4.64 -7.51 27.60
N ALA A 102 3.60 -7.29 26.75
CA ALA A 102 3.30 -8.10 25.56
C ALA A 102 3.75 -7.42 24.24
N GLU A 103 4.78 -6.56 24.30
CA GLU A 103 5.26 -5.77 23.14
C GLU A 103 5.69 -6.65 21.98
N THR A 104 6.33 -7.79 22.25
CA THR A 104 6.75 -8.73 21.19
C THR A 104 5.55 -9.29 20.43
N ILE A 105 4.48 -9.65 21.14
CA ILE A 105 3.24 -10.15 20.52
C ILE A 105 2.59 -9.04 19.68
N LEU A 106 2.52 -7.83 20.24
CA LEU A 106 2.00 -6.66 19.55
C LEU A 106 2.80 -6.35 18.27
N PHE A 107 4.13 -6.44 18.35
CA PHE A 107 5.03 -6.24 17.22
C PHE A 107 4.79 -7.28 16.12
N ILE A 108 4.75 -8.57 16.45
CA ILE A 108 4.46 -9.66 15.48
C ILE A 108 3.10 -9.44 14.82
N PHE A 109 2.08 -9.14 15.62
CA PHE A 109 0.72 -8.87 15.14
C PHE A 109 0.69 -7.65 14.22
N GLY A 110 1.24 -6.52 14.67
CA GLY A 110 1.22 -5.25 13.95
C GLY A 110 1.95 -5.32 12.62
N THR A 111 3.14 -5.92 12.59
CA THR A 111 3.94 -6.08 11.37
C THR A 111 3.30 -7.07 10.38
N THR A 112 2.71 -8.16 10.89
CA THR A 112 1.97 -9.13 10.07
C THR A 112 0.73 -8.48 9.44
N TRP A 113 -0.06 -7.76 10.24
CA TRP A 113 -1.23 -7.05 9.73
C TRP A 113 -0.84 -5.94 8.77
N GLY A 114 0.23 -5.19 9.04
CA GLY A 114 0.77 -4.16 8.15
C GLY A 114 1.16 -4.72 6.79
N THR A 115 1.94 -5.80 6.77
CA THR A 115 2.34 -6.46 5.51
C THR A 115 1.13 -6.99 4.74
N PHE A 116 0.18 -7.61 5.44
CA PHE A 116 -1.08 -8.05 4.82
C PHE A 116 -1.89 -6.88 4.26
N HIS A 117 -1.94 -5.75 4.97
CA HIS A 117 -2.61 -4.53 4.51
C HIS A 117 -1.98 -4.00 3.21
N ILE A 118 -0.65 -3.93 3.13
CA ILE A 118 0.09 -3.55 1.91
C ILE A 118 -0.26 -4.48 0.75
N ALA A 119 -0.20 -5.80 0.98
CA ALA A 119 -0.54 -6.79 -0.04
C ALA A 119 -1.99 -6.64 -0.53
N LYS A 120 -2.92 -6.32 0.36
CA LYS A 120 -4.33 -6.06 0.03
C LYS A 120 -4.52 -4.76 -0.75
N GLN A 121 -3.75 -3.72 -0.48
CA GLN A 121 -3.79 -2.49 -1.26
C GLN A 121 -3.28 -2.72 -2.68
N HIS A 122 -2.12 -3.39 -2.85
CA HIS A 122 -1.62 -3.73 -4.18
C HIS A 122 -2.61 -4.61 -4.96
N MET A 123 -3.27 -5.55 -4.27
CA MET A 123 -4.37 -6.33 -4.86
C MET A 123 -5.53 -5.42 -5.28
N GLY A 124 -5.88 -4.40 -4.49
CA GLY A 124 -6.90 -3.41 -4.82
C GLY A 124 -6.57 -2.65 -6.10
N ILE A 125 -5.34 -2.15 -6.23
CA ILE A 125 -4.84 -1.45 -7.44
C ILE A 125 -4.86 -2.39 -8.66
N MET A 126 -4.39 -3.63 -8.50
CA MET A 126 -4.47 -4.66 -9.54
C MET A 126 -5.92 -4.86 -10.01
N MET A 127 -6.89 -4.91 -9.09
CA MET A 127 -8.30 -5.05 -9.40
C MET A 127 -8.88 -3.84 -10.15
N LEU A 128 -8.40 -2.63 -9.87
CA LEU A 128 -8.77 -1.44 -10.64
C LEU A 128 -8.30 -1.58 -12.09
N TYR A 129 -7.06 -2.02 -12.33
CA TYR A 129 -6.57 -2.29 -13.69
C TYR A 129 -7.37 -3.38 -14.41
N LYS A 130 -7.70 -4.49 -13.71
CA LYS A 130 -8.56 -5.56 -14.28
C LYS A 130 -9.94 -5.04 -14.66
N ARG A 131 -10.51 -4.17 -13.83
CA ARG A 131 -11.81 -3.57 -14.10
C ARG A 131 -11.78 -2.64 -15.32
N LYS A 132 -10.70 -1.85 -15.48
CA LYS A 132 -10.49 -0.98 -16.65
C LYS A 132 -10.42 -1.74 -17.97
N THR A 133 -9.82 -2.92 -17.98
CA THR A 133 -9.72 -3.77 -19.18
C THR A 133 -10.84 -4.79 -19.33
N GLY A 134 -11.82 -4.82 -18.42
CA GLY A 134 -12.90 -5.80 -18.46
C GLY A 134 -12.48 -7.24 -18.17
N GLU A 135 -11.28 -7.46 -17.61
CA GLU A 135 -10.75 -8.80 -17.30
C GLU A 135 -11.52 -9.44 -16.14
N ARG A 136 -12.38 -10.45 -16.42
CA ARG A 136 -13.31 -11.04 -15.45
C ARG A 136 -13.09 -12.53 -15.18
N ASP A 137 -12.12 -13.16 -15.84
CA ASP A 137 -11.84 -14.58 -15.68
C ASP A 137 -11.52 -14.92 -14.22
N ARG A 138 -12.21 -15.96 -13.68
CA ARG A 138 -12.10 -16.36 -12.27
C ARG A 138 -10.79 -17.09 -11.98
N PHE A 139 -10.27 -17.86 -12.94
CA PHE A 139 -9.00 -18.55 -12.79
C PHE A 139 -7.85 -17.53 -12.77
N ASP A 140 -7.83 -16.60 -13.74
CA ASP A 140 -6.87 -15.52 -13.79
C ASP A 140 -6.91 -14.66 -12.52
N PHE A 141 -8.10 -14.39 -11.97
CA PHE A 141 -8.22 -13.68 -10.70
C PHE A 141 -7.55 -14.42 -9.54
N LYS A 142 -7.79 -15.74 -9.43
CA LYS A 142 -7.18 -16.55 -8.36
C LYS A 142 -5.66 -16.60 -8.51
N LEU A 143 -5.17 -16.80 -9.72
CA LEU A 143 -3.74 -16.88 -10.02
C LEU A 143 -3.05 -15.55 -9.75
N ASP A 144 -3.59 -14.41 -10.24
CA ASP A 144 -3.12 -13.05 -9.98
C ASP A 144 -3.05 -12.78 -8.46
N LYS A 145 -4.13 -13.14 -7.73
CA LYS A 145 -4.21 -12.94 -6.28
C LYS A 145 -3.14 -13.74 -5.53
N TRP A 146 -3.03 -15.05 -5.82
CA TRP A 146 -2.07 -15.90 -5.12
C TRP A 146 -0.64 -15.52 -5.45
N PHE A 147 -0.36 -15.17 -6.71
CA PHE A 147 0.95 -14.70 -7.11
C PHE A 147 1.31 -13.37 -6.42
N LEU A 148 0.44 -12.37 -6.44
CA LEU A 148 0.71 -11.07 -5.83
C LEU A 148 0.78 -11.12 -4.30
N VAL A 149 -0.25 -11.67 -3.64
CA VAL A 149 -0.32 -11.69 -2.18
C VAL A 149 0.70 -12.67 -1.60
N GLY A 150 0.84 -13.85 -2.21
CA GLY A 150 1.82 -14.86 -1.79
C GLY A 150 3.24 -14.33 -1.87
N SER A 151 3.59 -13.63 -2.96
CA SER A 151 4.93 -13.05 -3.16
C SER A 151 5.27 -11.90 -2.21
N GLN A 152 4.30 -11.32 -1.52
CA GLN A 152 4.56 -10.31 -0.49
C GLN A 152 4.55 -10.92 0.91
N MET A 153 3.59 -11.82 1.19
CA MET A 153 3.48 -12.45 2.51
C MET A 153 4.58 -13.47 2.77
N LEU A 154 5.05 -14.18 1.75
CA LEU A 154 6.04 -15.22 1.92
C LEU A 154 7.43 -14.69 2.32
N PRO A 155 8.02 -13.67 1.64
CA PRO A 155 9.26 -13.05 2.10
C PRO A 155 9.15 -12.48 3.51
N PHE A 156 8.01 -11.91 3.86
CA PHE A 156 7.77 -11.42 5.21
C PHE A 156 7.75 -12.55 6.25
N ALA A 157 7.05 -13.65 5.96
CA ALA A 157 7.00 -14.79 6.86
C ALA A 157 8.41 -15.39 7.08
N LEU A 158 9.22 -15.49 6.02
CA LEU A 158 10.61 -15.94 6.10
C LEU A 158 11.47 -14.96 6.91
N PHE A 159 11.28 -13.66 6.71
CA PHE A 159 11.94 -12.64 7.52
C PHE A 159 11.57 -12.78 9.00
N LEU A 160 10.29 -12.98 9.31
CA LEU A 160 9.83 -13.14 10.70
C LEU A 160 10.40 -14.40 11.34
N LEU A 161 10.42 -15.55 10.63
CA LEU A 161 11.05 -16.79 11.10
C LEU A 161 12.54 -16.60 11.38
N TRP A 162 13.25 -15.85 10.52
CA TRP A 162 14.65 -15.52 10.72
C TRP A 162 14.83 -14.59 11.95
N TYR A 163 14.01 -13.56 12.04
CA TYR A 163 14.04 -12.59 13.14
C TYR A 163 13.77 -13.27 14.50
N LEU A 164 12.84 -14.21 14.57
CA LEU A 164 12.50 -15.00 15.76
C LEU A 164 13.46 -16.19 16.00
N THR A 165 14.51 -16.32 15.21
CA THR A 165 15.53 -17.37 15.34
C THR A 165 15.00 -18.82 15.30
N VAL A 166 13.93 -19.06 14.50
CA VAL A 166 13.31 -20.40 14.37
C VAL A 166 14.31 -21.41 13.79
N PRO A 167 14.53 -22.58 14.40
CA PRO A 167 15.59 -23.53 14.03
C PRO A 167 15.49 -24.08 12.60
N VAL A 168 14.27 -24.35 12.13
CA VAL A 168 14.01 -24.97 10.79
C VAL A 168 13.97 -23.98 9.64
N ARG A 169 14.40 -22.72 9.86
CA ARG A 169 14.30 -21.63 8.89
C ARG A 169 14.89 -21.95 7.51
N GLY A 170 16.01 -22.72 7.45
CA GLY A 170 16.65 -23.06 6.18
C GLY A 170 15.78 -23.96 5.28
N LEU A 171 15.18 -25.00 5.85
CA LEU A 171 14.26 -25.90 5.13
C LEU A 171 12.99 -25.15 4.71
N VAL A 172 12.44 -24.34 5.62
CA VAL A 172 11.24 -23.53 5.32
C VAL A 172 11.53 -22.53 4.20
N LEU A 173 12.69 -21.87 4.21
CA LEU A 173 13.12 -20.98 3.14
C LEU A 173 13.19 -21.72 1.79
N PHE A 174 13.82 -22.88 1.76
CA PHE A 174 13.95 -23.67 0.54
C PHE A 174 12.59 -24.10 -0.02
N CYS A 175 11.71 -24.66 0.81
CA CYS A 175 10.35 -25.03 0.39
C CYS A 175 9.55 -23.81 -0.09
N ALA A 176 9.66 -22.68 0.59
CA ALA A 176 8.99 -21.44 0.24
C ALA A 176 9.45 -20.91 -1.13
N LEU A 177 10.75 -20.94 -1.40
CA LEU A 177 11.31 -20.57 -2.71
C LEU A 177 10.78 -21.45 -3.83
N ILE A 178 10.73 -22.79 -3.63
CA ILE A 178 10.17 -23.70 -4.62
C ILE A 178 8.70 -23.37 -4.90
N VAL A 179 7.88 -23.20 -3.86
CA VAL A 179 6.46 -22.83 -4.02
C VAL A 179 6.33 -21.53 -4.80
N GLN A 180 7.15 -20.53 -4.45
CA GLN A 180 7.13 -19.24 -5.14
C GLN A 180 7.52 -19.37 -6.62
N LEU A 181 8.54 -20.16 -6.93
CA LEU A 181 8.98 -20.41 -8.31
C LEU A 181 7.91 -21.14 -9.13
N VAL A 182 7.24 -22.14 -8.55
CA VAL A 182 6.13 -22.86 -9.21
C VAL A 182 4.97 -21.91 -9.51
N VAL A 183 4.57 -21.08 -8.54
CA VAL A 183 3.50 -20.10 -8.73
C VAL A 183 3.89 -19.05 -9.78
N ALA A 184 5.13 -18.57 -9.75
CA ALA A 184 5.66 -17.62 -10.74
C ALA A 184 5.69 -18.23 -12.15
N ALA A 185 6.18 -19.45 -12.29
CA ALA A 185 6.19 -20.16 -13.56
C ALA A 185 4.78 -20.37 -14.12
N GLY A 186 3.83 -20.78 -13.28
CA GLY A 186 2.42 -20.92 -13.66
C GLY A 186 1.79 -19.58 -14.10
N TYR A 187 2.09 -18.51 -13.37
CA TYR A 187 1.65 -17.16 -13.73
C TYR A 187 2.21 -16.71 -15.09
N LEU A 188 3.53 -16.82 -15.27
CA LEU A 188 4.21 -16.44 -16.51
C LEU A 188 3.73 -17.29 -17.71
N TYR A 189 3.63 -18.60 -17.53
CA TYR A 189 3.07 -19.51 -18.55
C TYR A 189 1.67 -19.04 -18.99
N ARG A 190 0.80 -18.72 -18.03
CA ARG A 190 -0.55 -18.22 -18.34
C ARG A 190 -0.52 -16.90 -19.14
N GLN A 191 0.39 -15.96 -18.80
CA GLN A 191 0.52 -14.72 -19.57
C GLN A 191 1.04 -14.98 -20.99
N VAL A 192 2.00 -15.91 -21.16
CA VAL A 192 2.50 -16.30 -22.48
C VAL A 192 1.41 -16.94 -23.34
N VAL A 193 0.60 -17.82 -22.76
CA VAL A 193 -0.54 -18.43 -23.45
C VAL A 193 -1.52 -17.36 -23.91
N LYS A 194 -1.90 -16.42 -23.02
CA LYS A 194 -2.79 -15.30 -23.38
C LYS A 194 -2.23 -14.48 -24.54
N PHE A 195 -0.95 -14.12 -24.48
CA PHE A 195 -0.28 -13.37 -25.53
C PHE A 195 -0.29 -14.10 -26.86
N ARG A 196 0.07 -15.41 -26.87
CA ARG A 196 0.08 -16.24 -28.08
C ARG A 196 -1.32 -16.46 -28.69
N CYS A 197 -2.35 -16.45 -27.86
CA CYS A 197 -3.75 -16.56 -28.30
C CYS A 197 -4.31 -15.20 -28.77
N GLY A 198 -3.51 -14.15 -28.86
CA GLY A 198 -3.96 -12.83 -29.30
C GLY A 198 -4.87 -12.09 -28.30
N ALA A 199 -4.89 -12.51 -27.03
CA ALA A 199 -5.68 -11.80 -26.02
C ALA A 199 -5.08 -10.42 -25.72
N GLU A 200 -5.96 -9.44 -25.50
CA GLU A 200 -5.52 -8.10 -25.08
C GLU A 200 -4.80 -8.19 -23.72
N MET A 201 -3.56 -7.70 -23.70
CA MET A 201 -2.72 -7.74 -22.50
C MET A 201 -2.95 -6.54 -21.61
N ASN A 202 -3.19 -6.77 -20.32
CA ASN A 202 -3.31 -5.72 -19.31
C ASN A 202 -1.92 -5.26 -18.85
N TRP A 203 -1.27 -4.41 -19.69
CA TRP A 203 0.09 -3.94 -19.44
C TRP A 203 0.29 -3.25 -18.07
N PRO A 204 -0.60 -2.33 -17.63
CA PRO A 204 -0.43 -1.71 -16.31
C PRO A 204 -0.44 -2.74 -15.17
N LYS A 205 -1.32 -3.75 -15.23
CA LYS A 205 -1.33 -4.86 -14.27
C LYS A 205 -0.02 -5.64 -14.30
N LEU A 206 0.47 -6.00 -15.49
CA LEU A 206 1.71 -6.76 -15.63
C LEU A 206 2.93 -5.99 -15.12
N MET A 207 3.00 -4.69 -15.39
CA MET A 207 4.04 -3.82 -14.86
C MET A 207 3.98 -3.73 -13.32
N LEU A 208 2.78 -3.55 -12.75
CA LEU A 208 2.59 -3.56 -11.30
C LEU A 208 3.10 -4.87 -10.68
N MET A 209 2.70 -6.01 -11.24
CA MET A 209 3.13 -7.34 -10.78
C MET A 209 4.65 -7.49 -10.90
N GLY A 210 5.24 -7.09 -12.03
CA GLY A 210 6.68 -7.17 -12.28
C GLY A 210 7.52 -6.33 -11.32
N LEU A 211 6.98 -5.24 -10.78
CA LEU A 211 7.67 -4.39 -9.83
C LEU A 211 7.44 -4.81 -8.37
N ILE A 212 6.21 -5.13 -8.01
CA ILE A 212 5.85 -5.40 -6.60
C ILE A 212 6.24 -6.82 -6.16
N VAL A 213 6.10 -7.81 -7.04
CA VAL A 213 6.41 -9.21 -6.68
C VAL A 213 7.88 -9.41 -6.28
N PRO A 214 8.89 -8.92 -7.03
CA PRO A 214 10.28 -9.08 -6.62
C PRO A 214 10.67 -8.18 -5.44
N LEU A 215 9.98 -7.05 -5.22
CA LEU A 215 10.36 -6.08 -4.19
C LEU A 215 10.45 -6.70 -2.79
N GLY A 216 9.49 -7.55 -2.41
CA GLY A 216 9.50 -8.24 -1.13
C GLY A 216 10.72 -9.15 -0.95
N TRP A 217 11.15 -9.83 -2.02
CA TRP A 217 12.33 -10.70 -2.01
C TRP A 217 13.64 -9.91 -1.95
N VAL A 218 13.72 -8.78 -2.68
CA VAL A 218 14.86 -7.86 -2.60
C VAL A 218 14.95 -7.25 -1.20
N ALA A 219 13.82 -6.84 -0.62
CA ALA A 219 13.78 -6.33 0.75
C ALA A 219 14.24 -7.37 1.77
N LEU A 220 13.85 -8.64 1.61
CA LEU A 220 14.31 -9.75 2.44
C LEU A 220 15.83 -9.94 2.34
N PHE A 221 16.37 -9.96 1.12
CA PHE A 221 17.80 -10.12 0.86
C PHE A 221 18.60 -8.98 1.53
N VAL A 222 18.19 -7.73 1.32
CA VAL A 222 18.87 -6.56 1.91
C VAL A 222 18.76 -6.58 3.43
N ALA A 223 17.60 -6.98 3.99
CA ALA A 223 17.42 -7.09 5.43
C ALA A 223 18.34 -8.14 6.07
N PHE A 224 18.56 -9.27 5.41
CA PHE A 224 19.50 -10.31 5.87
C PHE A 224 20.97 -9.89 5.77
N SER A 225 21.29 -9.05 4.78
CA SER A 225 22.65 -8.57 4.53
C SER A 225 23.01 -7.32 5.33
N SER A 226 22.03 -6.67 5.93
CA SER A 226 22.22 -5.40 6.63
C SER A 226 22.65 -5.60 8.09
N PRO A 227 23.70 -4.92 8.56
CA PRO A 227 24.09 -4.90 9.97
C PRO A 227 23.12 -4.09 10.86
N ILE A 228 22.21 -3.34 10.24
CA ILE A 228 21.17 -2.56 10.91
C ILE A 228 19.91 -3.41 11.07
N SER A 229 19.02 -3.02 12.00
CA SER A 229 17.75 -3.71 12.20
C SER A 229 17.08 -4.08 10.87
N GLY A 230 17.13 -5.37 10.52
CA GLY A 230 16.54 -5.90 9.30
C GLY A 230 15.05 -5.57 9.17
N MET A 231 14.34 -5.43 10.32
CA MET A 231 12.93 -5.00 10.34
C MET A 231 12.75 -3.59 9.78
N LEU A 232 13.61 -2.66 10.17
CA LEU A 232 13.60 -1.28 9.66
C LEU A 232 13.77 -1.29 8.13
N VAL A 233 14.76 -2.02 7.65
CA VAL A 233 15.09 -2.14 6.23
C VAL A 233 13.94 -2.75 5.43
N PHE A 234 13.39 -3.88 5.91
CA PHE A 234 12.28 -4.57 5.27
C PHE A 234 11.03 -3.67 5.20
N THR A 235 10.71 -3.01 6.33
CA THR A 235 9.57 -2.12 6.44
C THR A 235 9.68 -0.93 5.49
N ILE A 236 10.79 -0.20 5.47
CA ILE A 236 10.95 0.96 4.59
C ILE A 236 10.84 0.54 3.13
N GLY A 237 11.58 -0.51 2.73
CA GLY A 237 11.62 -0.97 1.35
C GLY A 237 10.25 -1.33 0.79
N THR A 238 9.44 -2.04 1.57
CA THR A 238 8.11 -2.50 1.12
C THR A 238 7.01 -1.45 1.25
N ASN A 239 7.12 -0.53 2.22
CA ASN A 239 6.07 0.46 2.50
C ASN A 239 6.16 1.73 1.66
N PHE A 240 7.33 2.07 1.12
CA PHE A 240 7.51 3.35 0.43
C PHE A 240 6.55 3.52 -0.74
N GLY A 241 6.52 2.52 -1.62
CA GLY A 241 5.65 2.52 -2.79
C GLY A 241 4.17 2.50 -2.43
N HIS A 242 3.79 1.68 -1.46
CA HIS A 242 2.44 1.55 -0.96
C HIS A 242 1.84 2.90 -0.51
N ALA A 243 2.57 3.66 0.31
CA ALA A 243 2.08 4.93 0.82
C ALA A 243 1.92 5.98 -0.28
N LEU A 244 2.88 6.10 -1.22
CA LEU A 244 2.79 7.03 -2.34
C LEU A 244 1.63 6.70 -3.29
N GLN A 245 1.39 5.43 -3.58
CA GLN A 245 0.22 4.98 -4.35
C GLN A 245 -1.09 5.43 -3.70
N TYR A 246 -1.17 5.26 -2.39
CA TYR A 246 -2.36 5.62 -1.62
C TYR A 246 -2.62 7.12 -1.62
N HIS A 247 -1.58 7.94 -1.45
CA HIS A 247 -1.71 9.41 -1.53
C HIS A 247 -2.35 9.83 -2.85
N ARG A 248 -1.82 9.31 -3.96
CA ARG A 248 -2.29 9.70 -5.28
C ARG A 248 -3.71 9.23 -5.53
N LEU A 249 -4.04 7.99 -5.16
CA LEU A 249 -5.38 7.45 -5.31
C LEU A 249 -6.40 8.23 -4.49
N THR A 250 -6.09 8.54 -3.22
CA THR A 250 -6.96 9.28 -2.33
C THR A 250 -7.15 10.72 -2.80
N TRP A 251 -6.05 11.40 -3.20
CA TRP A 251 -6.18 12.74 -3.75
C TRP A 251 -7.02 12.75 -5.02
N PHE A 252 -6.82 11.84 -5.94
CA PHE A 252 -7.60 11.73 -7.18
C PHE A 252 -9.09 11.51 -6.91
N HIS A 253 -9.42 10.59 -5.99
CA HIS A 253 -10.78 10.39 -5.53
C HIS A 253 -11.37 11.68 -4.94
N ASN A 254 -10.67 12.32 -4.01
CA ASN A 254 -11.14 13.51 -3.34
C ASN A 254 -11.31 14.69 -4.31
N HIS A 255 -10.38 14.86 -5.25
CA HIS A 255 -10.47 15.85 -6.32
C HIS A 255 -11.74 15.66 -7.15
N ASN A 256 -11.98 14.47 -7.69
CA ASN A 256 -13.14 14.19 -8.51
C ASN A 256 -14.47 14.35 -7.77
N ARG A 257 -14.48 14.12 -6.45
CA ARG A 257 -15.72 14.15 -5.67
C ARG A 257 -15.99 15.49 -4.98
N TYR A 258 -14.96 16.22 -4.55
CA TYR A 258 -15.14 17.34 -3.62
C TYR A 258 -14.59 18.68 -4.10
N GLN A 259 -13.85 18.78 -5.18
CA GLN A 259 -13.20 20.05 -5.62
C GLN A 259 -14.17 21.22 -5.79
N SER A 260 -15.43 20.96 -6.14
CA SER A 260 -16.49 21.98 -6.31
C SER A 260 -17.25 22.27 -5.02
N ARG A 261 -17.07 21.46 -3.95
CA ARG A 261 -17.78 21.67 -2.69
C ARG A 261 -17.11 22.75 -1.85
N SER A 262 -17.93 23.45 -1.03
CA SER A 262 -17.44 24.39 -0.02
C SER A 262 -16.85 23.65 1.20
N GLY A 263 -16.06 24.37 2.02
CA GLY A 263 -15.47 23.83 3.26
C GLY A 263 -14.09 23.23 3.08
N LEU A 264 -13.54 22.71 4.20
CA LEU A 264 -12.14 22.25 4.29
C LEU A 264 -11.83 21.14 3.27
N LEU A 265 -12.70 20.11 3.16
CA LEU A 265 -12.46 18.99 2.25
C LEU A 265 -12.46 19.45 0.78
N GLY A 266 -13.36 20.38 0.41
CA GLY A 266 -13.33 20.99 -0.93
C GLY A 266 -12.05 21.79 -1.18
N PHE A 267 -11.58 22.57 -0.21
CA PHE A 267 -10.35 23.34 -0.31
C PHE A 267 -9.14 22.42 -0.54
N ILE A 268 -8.92 21.42 0.31
CA ILE A 268 -7.75 20.51 0.20
C ILE A 268 -7.80 19.64 -1.06
N SER A 269 -8.99 19.40 -1.62
CA SER A 269 -9.19 18.58 -2.81
C SER A 269 -8.94 19.32 -4.14
N ARG A 270 -8.89 20.65 -4.12
CA ARG A 270 -8.74 21.47 -5.37
C ARG A 270 -7.38 21.30 -6.03
N ARG A 271 -6.31 21.31 -5.25
CA ARG A 271 -4.92 21.20 -5.75
C ARG A 271 -4.08 20.27 -4.90
N PRO A 272 -3.14 19.50 -5.51
CA PRO A 272 -2.25 18.63 -4.74
C PRO A 272 -1.48 19.37 -3.65
N MET A 273 -1.01 20.61 -3.93
CA MET A 273 -0.27 21.41 -2.98
C MET A 273 -1.07 21.72 -1.69
N TYR A 274 -2.38 21.88 -1.77
CA TYR A 274 -3.22 22.10 -0.58
C TYR A 274 -3.35 20.81 0.22
N PHE A 275 -3.51 19.68 -0.46
CA PHE A 275 -3.56 18.36 0.18
C PHE A 275 -2.25 18.06 0.92
N TYR A 276 -1.12 18.17 0.25
CA TYR A 276 0.17 17.89 0.87
C TYR A 276 0.60 18.95 1.88
N GLY A 277 0.32 20.24 1.63
CA GLY A 277 0.64 21.31 2.56
C GLY A 277 -0.09 21.17 3.90
N THR A 278 -1.38 20.83 3.88
CA THR A 278 -2.13 20.55 5.10
C THR A 278 -1.70 19.26 5.78
N ALA A 279 -1.34 18.21 5.00
CA ALA A 279 -0.78 16.97 5.53
C ALA A 279 0.53 17.22 6.27
N PHE A 280 1.48 17.90 5.65
CA PHE A 280 2.78 18.21 6.27
C PHE A 280 2.64 19.14 7.49
N GLY A 281 1.77 20.15 7.41
CA GLY A 281 1.49 21.02 8.56
C GLY A 281 0.96 20.22 9.76
N LEU A 282 0.00 19.33 9.54
CA LEU A 282 -0.55 18.48 10.60
C LEU A 282 0.51 17.48 11.12
N CYS A 283 1.28 16.85 10.24
CA CYS A 283 2.37 15.94 10.64
C CYS A 283 3.43 16.66 11.47
N THR A 284 3.75 17.91 11.15
CA THR A 284 4.68 18.74 11.93
C THR A 284 4.14 18.98 13.34
N LEU A 285 2.87 19.37 13.45
CA LEU A 285 2.23 19.57 14.75
C LEU A 285 2.21 18.29 15.59
N VAL A 286 1.85 17.17 14.98
CA VAL A 286 1.88 15.84 15.64
C VAL A 286 3.30 15.51 16.08
N LEU A 287 4.32 15.73 15.25
CA LEU A 287 5.72 15.45 15.59
C LEU A 287 6.21 16.31 16.77
N ILE A 288 5.87 17.59 16.79
CA ILE A 288 6.21 18.48 17.92
C ILE A 288 5.56 17.96 19.20
N PHE A 289 4.27 17.60 19.15
CA PHE A 289 3.55 17.05 20.30
C PHE A 289 4.16 15.71 20.77
N VAL A 290 4.39 14.79 19.84
CA VAL A 290 4.92 13.44 20.14
C VAL A 290 6.33 13.50 20.74
N ARG A 291 7.17 14.44 20.34
CA ARG A 291 8.50 14.66 20.94
C ARG A 291 8.46 15.09 22.41
N SER A 292 7.35 15.60 22.88
CA SER A 292 7.15 15.93 24.30
C SER A 292 6.75 14.73 25.17
N LEU A 293 6.45 13.57 24.54
CA LEU A 293 6.02 12.37 25.21
C LEU A 293 7.21 11.40 25.48
N PRO A 294 7.13 10.54 26.50
CA PRO A 294 8.01 9.40 26.61
C PRO A 294 7.94 8.49 25.38
N ALA A 295 9.03 7.78 25.06
CA ALA A 295 9.09 6.92 23.86
C ALA A 295 7.94 5.91 23.78
N THR A 296 7.60 5.25 24.90
CA THR A 296 6.46 4.33 24.99
C THR A 296 5.13 4.99 24.66
N GLY A 297 4.91 6.22 25.13
CA GLY A 297 3.70 7.00 24.81
C GLY A 297 3.61 7.34 23.34
N THR A 298 4.76 7.60 22.71
CA THR A 298 4.88 7.83 21.27
C THR A 298 4.45 6.61 20.48
N ASP A 299 4.97 5.43 20.80
CA ASP A 299 4.65 4.18 20.10
C ASP A 299 3.16 3.84 20.18
N ILE A 300 2.56 3.97 21.39
CA ILE A 300 1.13 3.74 21.61
C ILE A 300 0.30 4.72 20.75
N LEU A 301 0.66 6.00 20.76
CA LEU A 301 -0.07 7.03 20.03
C LEU A 301 -0.02 6.81 18.51
N LEU A 302 1.06 6.26 17.97
CA LEU A 302 1.22 6.01 16.54
C LEU A 302 0.59 4.70 16.10
N LEU A 303 0.60 3.66 16.93
CA LEU A 303 0.02 2.35 16.59
C LEU A 303 -1.51 2.38 16.52
N GLY A 304 -2.19 3.15 17.36
CA GLY A 304 -3.65 3.29 17.33
C GLY A 304 -4.18 3.79 15.98
N PRO A 305 -3.73 4.95 15.47
CA PRO A 305 -4.06 5.40 14.11
C PRO A 305 -3.66 4.41 13.02
N THR A 306 -2.53 3.73 13.16
CA THR A 306 -2.05 2.72 12.20
C THR A 306 -3.04 1.57 12.08
N PHE A 307 -3.44 0.95 13.18
CA PHE A 307 -4.40 -0.15 13.18
C PHE A 307 -5.79 0.31 12.72
N THR A 308 -6.18 1.52 13.13
CA THR A 308 -7.44 2.14 12.66
C THR A 308 -7.44 2.33 11.15
N HIS A 309 -6.35 2.83 10.58
CA HIS A 309 -6.19 2.98 9.14
C HIS A 309 -6.34 1.63 8.42
N TYR A 310 -5.65 0.58 8.85
CA TYR A 310 -5.77 -0.75 8.25
C TYR A 310 -7.22 -1.25 8.25
N LEU A 311 -7.94 -1.01 9.34
CA LEU A 311 -9.34 -1.42 9.47
C LEU A 311 -10.26 -0.61 8.54
N LEU A 312 -10.12 0.73 8.53
CA LEU A 312 -10.95 1.62 7.73
C LEU A 312 -10.78 1.37 6.23
N ASP A 313 -9.56 1.12 5.77
CA ASP A 313 -9.29 0.83 4.36
C ASP A 313 -10.05 -0.40 3.86
N THR A 314 -10.30 -1.38 4.72
CA THR A 314 -11.14 -2.53 4.35
C THR A 314 -12.59 -2.15 4.05
N LYS A 315 -13.03 -0.96 4.43
CA LYS A 315 -14.41 -0.48 4.30
C LYS A 315 -14.56 0.55 3.18
N ILE A 316 -13.65 1.50 3.08
CA ILE A 316 -13.81 2.68 2.23
C ILE A 316 -13.44 2.48 0.75
N TRP A 317 -12.74 1.40 0.41
CA TRP A 317 -12.29 1.12 -0.97
C TRP A 317 -13.09 0.03 -1.69
N ARG A 318 -14.37 -0.17 -1.32
CA ARG A 318 -15.24 -1.20 -1.90
C ARG A 318 -16.07 -0.65 -3.07
N THR A 319 -15.47 -0.49 -4.24
CA THR A 319 -16.15 0.00 -5.45
C THR A 319 -17.39 -0.80 -5.86
N ARG A 320 -17.50 -2.08 -5.45
CA ARG A 320 -18.69 -2.90 -5.70
C ARG A 320 -19.92 -2.41 -4.95
N ASN A 321 -19.72 -1.86 -3.75
CA ASN A 321 -20.79 -1.45 -2.84
C ASN A 321 -21.02 0.07 -2.84
N ASP A 322 -20.15 0.82 -3.53
CA ASP A 322 -20.17 2.28 -3.59
C ASP A 322 -20.06 2.75 -5.06
N PRO A 323 -21.20 2.99 -5.73
CA PRO A 323 -21.21 3.49 -7.11
C PRO A 323 -20.57 4.88 -7.26
N GLU A 324 -20.61 5.72 -6.23
CA GLU A 324 -19.97 7.04 -6.26
C GLU A 324 -18.45 6.91 -6.21
N LEU A 325 -17.93 6.00 -5.39
CA LEU A 325 -16.52 5.65 -5.39
C LEU A 325 -16.08 5.13 -6.77
N ALA A 326 -16.87 4.25 -7.37
CA ALA A 326 -16.57 3.72 -8.71
C ALA A 326 -16.51 4.83 -9.75
N ARG A 327 -17.44 5.80 -9.71
CA ARG A 327 -17.44 6.99 -10.59
C ARG A 327 -16.24 7.91 -10.31
N ALA A 328 -15.96 8.20 -9.04
CA ALA A 328 -14.83 9.06 -8.64
C ALA A 328 -13.47 8.48 -9.07
N LEU A 329 -13.35 7.15 -9.17
CA LEU A 329 -12.16 6.45 -9.65
C LEU A 329 -12.19 6.15 -11.17
N ASN A 330 -13.23 6.60 -11.90
CA ASN A 330 -13.43 6.30 -13.32
C ASN A 330 -13.44 4.79 -13.65
N VAL A 331 -14.02 3.96 -12.77
CA VAL A 331 -14.12 2.49 -12.93
C VAL A 331 -15.57 2.01 -12.81
N ALA A 332 -16.53 2.90 -13.06
CA ALA A 332 -17.96 2.59 -13.06
C ALA A 332 -18.36 1.71 -14.25
#